data_d2f49c765002ce8d8f00948f7a659b08
#
_entry.id   d2f49c765002ce8d8f00948f7a659b08
#
_cell.length_a   1.000
_cell.length_b   1.000
_cell.length_c   1.000
_cell.angle_alpha   90.00
_cell.angle_beta   90.00
_cell.angle_gamma   90.00
#
_symmetry.space_group_name_H-M   'P 1'
#
loop_
_entity.id
_entity.type
_entity.pdbx_description
1 polymer ?
#
loop_
_entity_poly.entity_id
_entity_poly.type
_entity_poly.pdbx_seq_one_letter_code
_entity_poly.pdbx_strand_id
1 'polypeptide(L)'
;MSTLIASLALAAIIAGETPGCPFEAKLAVAHVAQRNPVWYASADPTASDILAALTFAQYPDPTDGALFLIGPGDAAKMTGLGKRTARFECNGTWLEAYKADTPGWMAEPMAEATPQTAQPFEGVKWAREFQ
;
A
#
# COMPACT_ATOMS: atom_id res chain seq x y z
N MET A 1 -13.52 -15.96 2.40
CA MET A 1 -13.32 -14.75 3.22
C MET A 1 -14.39 -13.73 2.88
N SER A 2 -14.99 -13.13 3.89
CA SER A 2 -16.02 -12.12 3.64
C SER A 2 -15.40 -10.81 3.14
N THR A 3 -16.21 -10.01 2.45
CA THR A 3 -15.79 -8.70 1.99
C THR A 3 -15.37 -7.81 3.16
N LEU A 4 -16.04 -7.94 4.32
CA LEU A 4 -15.71 -7.15 5.50
C LEU A 4 -14.30 -7.48 6.00
N ILE A 5 -13.95 -8.75 6.07
CA ILE A 5 -12.62 -9.18 6.52
C ILE A 5 -11.55 -8.64 5.56
N ALA A 6 -11.77 -8.74 4.25
CA ALA A 6 -10.85 -8.21 3.27
C ALA A 6 -10.70 -6.69 3.40
N SER A 7 -11.79 -5.98 3.69
CA SER A 7 -11.74 -4.53 3.88
C SER A 7 -11.00 -4.15 5.14
N LEU A 8 -11.15 -4.91 6.23
CA LEU A 8 -10.39 -4.66 7.46
C LEU A 8 -8.90 -4.93 7.26
N ALA A 9 -8.59 -5.95 6.48
CA ALA A 9 -7.20 -6.24 6.11
C ALA A 9 -6.58 -5.06 5.36
N LEU A 10 -7.30 -4.54 4.39
CA LEU A 10 -6.85 -3.39 3.62
C LEU A 10 -6.76 -2.13 4.50
N ALA A 11 -7.71 -1.95 5.41
CA ALA A 11 -7.69 -0.80 6.32
C ALA A 11 -6.44 -0.77 7.20
N ALA A 12 -5.98 -1.92 7.67
CA ALA A 12 -4.76 -2.00 8.46
C ALA A 12 -3.51 -1.65 7.63
N ILE A 13 -3.49 -2.04 6.37
CA ILE A 13 -2.42 -1.64 5.45
C ILE A 13 -2.44 -0.13 5.25
N ILE A 14 -3.61 0.44 5.00
CA ILE A 14 -3.76 1.89 4.85
C ILE A 14 -3.22 2.60 6.11
N ALA A 15 -3.61 2.12 7.29
CA ALA A 15 -3.15 2.70 8.55
C ALA A 15 -1.62 2.66 8.68
N GLY A 16 -1.00 1.55 8.29
CA GLY A 16 0.44 1.40 8.39
C GLY A 16 1.21 2.24 7.38
N GLU A 17 0.66 2.43 6.19
CA GLU A 17 1.33 3.13 5.12
C GLU A 17 1.08 4.63 5.10
N THR A 18 0.00 5.11 5.73
CA THR A 18 -0.40 6.52 5.63
C THR A 18 -0.61 7.22 6.98
N PRO A 19 0.30 7.05 7.97
CA PRO A 19 0.14 7.77 9.22
C PRO A 19 0.21 9.28 8.98
N GLY A 20 -0.81 10.01 9.44
CA GLY A 20 -0.85 11.46 9.28
C GLY A 20 -1.12 11.96 7.88
N CYS A 21 -1.53 11.08 6.96
CA CYS A 21 -1.79 11.45 5.58
C CYS A 21 -3.25 11.86 5.35
N PRO A 22 -3.53 12.64 4.30
CA PRO A 22 -4.90 12.97 3.93
C PRO A 22 -5.64 11.76 3.37
N PHE A 23 -6.96 11.85 3.30
CA PHE A 23 -7.81 10.76 2.83
C PHE A 23 -7.43 10.32 1.41
N GLU A 24 -7.04 11.25 0.56
CA GLU A 24 -6.63 10.93 -0.81
C GLU A 24 -5.44 9.95 -0.85
N ALA A 25 -4.48 10.12 0.06
CA ALA A 25 -3.36 9.18 0.16
C ALA A 25 -3.83 7.80 0.61
N LYS A 26 -4.86 7.73 1.45
CA LYS A 26 -5.44 6.46 1.88
C LYS A 26 -6.11 5.74 0.71
N LEU A 27 -6.81 6.48 -0.14
CA LEU A 27 -7.37 5.93 -1.38
C LEU A 27 -6.26 5.44 -2.31
N ALA A 28 -5.17 6.18 -2.39
CA ALA A 28 -4.02 5.79 -3.20
C ALA A 28 -3.45 4.44 -2.77
N VAL A 29 -3.24 4.26 -1.48
CA VAL A 29 -2.74 2.99 -0.94
C VAL A 29 -3.71 1.86 -1.24
N ALA A 30 -5.00 2.08 -1.08
CA ALA A 30 -6.01 1.05 -1.35
C ALA A 30 -5.97 0.59 -2.81
N HIS A 31 -5.91 1.53 -3.75
CA HIS A 31 -5.83 1.19 -5.18
C HIS A 31 -4.55 0.43 -5.52
N VAL A 32 -3.41 0.89 -5.00
CA VAL A 32 -2.12 0.25 -5.28
C VAL A 32 -2.04 -1.13 -4.65
N ALA A 33 -2.46 -1.26 -3.40
CA ALA A 33 -2.40 -2.54 -2.69
C ALA A 33 -3.25 -3.60 -3.35
N GLN A 34 -4.44 -3.22 -3.83
CA GLN A 34 -5.30 -4.16 -4.54
C GLN A 34 -4.68 -4.61 -5.86
N ARG A 35 -3.97 -3.71 -6.52
CA ARG A 35 -3.39 -3.96 -7.84
C ARG A 35 -2.06 -4.70 -7.79
N ASN A 36 -1.27 -4.44 -6.75
CA ASN A 36 0.09 -4.96 -6.66
C ASN A 36 0.33 -5.59 -5.27
N PRO A 37 0.27 -6.92 -5.16
CA PRO A 37 0.41 -7.62 -3.87
C PRO A 37 1.88 -7.75 -3.44
N VAL A 38 2.47 -6.66 -2.98
CA VAL A 38 3.80 -6.65 -2.36
C VAL A 38 3.65 -6.52 -0.85
N TRP A 39 4.77 -6.49 -0.13
CA TRP A 39 4.73 -6.30 1.31
C TRP A 39 4.33 -4.87 1.66
N TYR A 40 3.46 -4.72 2.65
CA TYR A 40 3.02 -3.43 3.15
C TYR A 40 3.12 -3.39 4.67
N ALA A 41 3.41 -2.20 5.21
CA ALA A 41 3.31 -1.98 6.64
C ALA A 41 1.84 -2.05 7.07
N SER A 42 1.60 -2.33 8.34
CA SER A 42 0.25 -2.35 8.88
C SER A 42 0.23 -1.74 10.27
N ALA A 43 -0.94 -1.25 10.65
CA ALA A 43 -1.20 -0.69 11.98
C ALA A 43 -2.69 -0.81 12.29
N ASP A 44 -3.08 -0.50 13.51
CA ASP A 44 -4.47 -0.49 13.89
C ASP A 44 -5.20 0.59 13.09
N PRO A 45 -6.27 0.24 12.37
CA PRO A 45 -6.95 1.20 11.52
C PRO A 45 -7.81 2.18 12.31
N THR A 46 -7.83 3.41 11.84
CA THR A 46 -8.78 4.42 12.30
C THR A 46 -10.07 4.31 11.48
N ALA A 47 -11.10 5.05 11.89
CA ALA A 47 -12.35 5.10 11.13
C ALA A 47 -12.11 5.59 9.70
N SER A 48 -11.21 6.54 9.51
CA SER A 48 -10.85 7.05 8.18
C SER A 48 -10.23 5.98 7.32
N ASP A 49 -9.36 5.14 7.89
CA ASP A 49 -8.73 4.04 7.16
C ASP A 49 -9.77 3.02 6.72
N ILE A 50 -10.70 2.70 7.61
CA ILE A 50 -11.78 1.76 7.31
C ILE A 50 -12.68 2.31 6.21
N LEU A 51 -13.02 3.60 6.29
CA LEU A 51 -13.84 4.24 5.27
C LEU A 51 -13.16 4.17 3.90
N ALA A 52 -11.87 4.46 3.84
CA ALA A 52 -11.12 4.37 2.58
C ALA A 52 -11.13 2.94 2.03
N ALA A 53 -10.92 1.95 2.88
CA ALA A 53 -10.93 0.55 2.46
C ALA A 53 -12.29 0.11 1.92
N LEU A 54 -13.36 0.61 2.50
CA LEU A 54 -14.72 0.24 2.09
C LEU A 54 -15.18 0.96 0.81
N THR A 55 -14.61 2.13 0.51
CA THR A 55 -15.16 3.00 -0.53
C THR A 55 -14.21 3.32 -1.68
N PHE A 56 -12.93 2.90 -1.61
CA PHE A 56 -11.93 3.33 -2.59
C PHE A 56 -12.34 3.03 -4.05
N ALA A 57 -13.03 1.92 -4.28
CA ALA A 57 -13.45 1.53 -5.63
C ALA A 57 -14.46 2.50 -6.25
N GLN A 58 -15.10 3.34 -5.43
CA GLN A 58 -16.07 4.33 -5.86
C GLN A 58 -15.41 5.67 -6.21
N TYR A 59 -14.11 5.80 -5.99
CA TYR A 59 -13.36 7.01 -6.28
C TYR A 59 -12.36 6.76 -7.40
N PRO A 60 -12.03 7.79 -8.19
CA PRO A 60 -10.96 7.67 -9.17
C PRO A 60 -9.65 7.31 -8.46
N ASP A 61 -8.80 6.55 -9.15
CA ASP A 61 -7.48 6.22 -8.63
C ASP A 61 -6.61 7.48 -8.65
N PRO A 62 -6.22 8.02 -7.47
CA PRO A 62 -5.42 9.24 -7.42
C PRO A 62 -3.96 9.03 -7.84
N THR A 63 -3.57 7.78 -8.11
CA THR A 63 -2.19 7.46 -8.53
C THR A 63 -2.05 7.24 -10.03
N ASP A 64 -3.14 7.35 -10.80
CA ASP A 64 -3.12 7.12 -12.23
C ASP A 64 -2.52 5.76 -12.61
N GLY A 65 -2.91 4.73 -11.89
CA GLY A 65 -2.48 3.36 -12.20
C GLY A 65 -1.11 2.99 -11.68
N ALA A 66 -0.59 3.67 -10.66
CA ALA A 66 0.70 3.35 -10.09
C ALA A 66 0.77 1.91 -9.58
N LEU A 67 1.95 1.33 -9.60
CA LEU A 67 2.20 -0.03 -9.15
C LEU A 67 2.84 -0.09 -7.77
N PHE A 68 3.44 0.98 -7.29
CA PHE A 68 4.00 1.01 -5.95
C PHE A 68 4.08 2.44 -5.40
N LEU A 69 4.29 2.52 -4.08
CA LEU A 69 4.38 3.77 -3.34
C LEU A 69 5.68 3.79 -2.54
N ILE A 70 6.30 4.96 -2.46
CA ILE A 70 7.58 5.14 -1.77
C ILE A 70 7.46 6.32 -0.80
N GLY A 71 7.91 6.13 0.42
CA GLY A 71 8.05 7.21 1.40
C GLY A 71 9.51 7.61 1.62
N PRO A 72 9.76 8.62 2.47
CA PRO A 72 11.12 9.12 2.71
C PRO A 72 12.09 8.07 3.23
N GLY A 73 11.59 7.05 3.93
CA GLY A 73 12.43 5.97 4.46
C GLY A 73 13.15 5.19 3.37
N ASP A 74 12.68 5.27 2.13
CA ASP A 74 13.28 4.56 1.00
C ASP A 74 14.10 5.48 0.10
N ALA A 75 14.46 6.67 0.59
CA ALA A 75 15.14 7.69 -0.22
C ALA A 75 16.38 7.14 -0.94
N ALA A 76 17.16 6.29 -0.26
CA ALA A 76 18.36 5.70 -0.84
C ALA A 76 18.07 4.75 -2.00
N LYS A 77 16.82 4.31 -2.15
CA LYS A 77 16.40 3.35 -3.18
C LYS A 77 15.62 3.99 -4.31
N MET A 78 15.56 5.32 -4.33
CA MET A 78 14.65 6.02 -5.25
C MET A 78 15.18 6.17 -6.68
N THR A 79 16.44 5.85 -6.92
CA THR A 79 17.01 5.92 -8.26
C THR A 79 16.42 4.82 -9.14
N GLY A 80 16.00 5.20 -10.34
CA GLY A 80 15.54 4.23 -11.33
C GLY A 80 14.12 3.72 -11.13
N LEU A 81 13.30 4.45 -10.38
CA LEU A 81 11.93 4.02 -10.07
C LEU A 81 10.95 4.19 -11.23
N GLY A 82 11.33 4.87 -12.30
CA GLY A 82 10.43 5.15 -13.40
C GLY A 82 9.64 6.43 -13.20
N LYS A 83 8.44 6.48 -13.76
CA LYS A 83 7.65 7.70 -13.78
C LYS A 83 6.84 7.88 -12.51
N ARG A 84 7.06 9.01 -11.83
CA ARG A 84 6.21 9.41 -10.72
C ARG A 84 4.86 9.91 -11.26
N THR A 85 3.78 9.40 -10.72
CA THR A 85 2.43 9.78 -11.17
C THR A 85 1.69 10.64 -10.15
N ALA A 86 2.08 10.58 -8.87
CA ALA A 86 1.43 11.36 -7.84
C ALA A 86 2.35 11.55 -6.63
N ARG A 87 2.08 12.58 -5.85
CA ARG A 87 2.74 12.83 -4.58
C ARG A 87 1.71 13.34 -3.58
N PHE A 88 1.75 12.79 -2.38
CA PHE A 88 0.84 13.17 -1.30
C PHE A 88 1.65 13.70 -0.14
N GLU A 89 1.37 14.94 0.26
CA GLU A 89 2.00 15.52 1.44
C GLU A 89 1.24 15.03 2.67
N CYS A 90 1.97 14.45 3.58
CA CYS A 90 1.45 13.97 4.85
C CYS A 90 2.09 14.79 5.97
N ASN A 91 1.47 14.82 7.11
CA ASN A 91 1.93 15.64 8.24
C ASN A 91 3.41 15.34 8.56
N GLY A 92 4.32 16.21 8.08
CA GLY A 92 5.76 16.05 8.27
C GLY A 92 6.43 15.01 7.40
N THR A 93 5.71 14.39 6.47
CA THR A 93 6.27 13.37 5.58
C THR A 93 5.56 13.42 4.22
N TRP A 94 5.83 12.44 3.37
CA TRP A 94 5.21 12.40 2.04
C TRP A 94 5.18 10.97 1.51
N LEU A 95 4.35 10.77 0.49
CA LEU A 95 4.23 9.50 -0.20
C LEU A 95 4.21 9.77 -1.70
N GLU A 96 4.99 9.03 -2.48
CA GLU A 96 5.04 9.17 -3.93
C GLU A 96 4.66 7.88 -4.62
N ALA A 97 3.88 8.01 -5.70
CA ALA A 97 3.40 6.87 -6.48
C ALA A 97 4.14 6.80 -7.81
N TYR A 98 4.46 5.59 -8.25
CA TYR A 98 5.23 5.34 -9.47
C TYR A 98 4.56 4.31 -10.35
N LYS A 99 4.50 4.63 -11.65
CA LYS A 99 3.93 3.77 -12.67
C LYS A 99 5.05 3.19 -13.51
N ALA A 100 5.56 2.05 -13.06
CA ALA A 100 6.64 1.34 -13.72
C ALA A 100 6.65 -0.08 -13.18
N ASP A 101 7.47 -0.94 -13.75
CA ASP A 101 7.65 -2.27 -13.20
C ASP A 101 8.14 -2.16 -11.77
N THR A 102 7.64 -3.02 -10.91
CA THR A 102 8.06 -3.05 -9.52
C THR A 102 9.58 -3.28 -9.47
N PRO A 103 10.33 -2.42 -8.77
CA PRO A 103 11.77 -2.60 -8.66
C PRO A 103 12.11 -3.95 -8.03
N GLY A 104 13.23 -4.52 -8.45
CA GLY A 104 13.68 -5.80 -7.92
C GLY A 104 13.80 -5.82 -6.41
N TRP A 105 14.26 -4.72 -5.81
CA TRP A 105 14.40 -4.63 -4.36
C TRP A 105 13.07 -4.66 -3.62
N MET A 106 11.94 -4.36 -4.29
CA MET A 106 10.61 -4.50 -3.70
C MET A 106 10.05 -5.90 -3.90
N ALA A 107 10.33 -6.50 -5.05
CA ALA A 107 9.79 -7.82 -5.38
C ALA A 107 10.60 -8.95 -4.78
N GLU A 108 11.92 -8.79 -4.74
CA GLU A 108 12.83 -9.82 -4.30
C GLU A 108 12.57 -10.34 -2.89
N PRO A 109 12.38 -9.46 -1.88
CA PRO A 109 12.08 -9.94 -0.54
C PRO A 109 10.85 -10.83 -0.47
N MET A 110 9.86 -10.56 -1.30
CA MET A 110 8.66 -11.40 -1.35
C MET A 110 8.97 -12.78 -1.92
N ALA A 111 9.80 -12.83 -2.94
CA ALA A 111 10.19 -14.09 -3.56
C ALA A 111 11.08 -14.92 -2.63
N GLU A 112 12.01 -14.26 -1.96
CA GLU A 112 13.00 -14.94 -1.10
C GLU A 112 12.44 -15.33 0.26
N ALA A 113 11.52 -14.56 0.75
CA ALA A 113 10.99 -14.80 2.08
C ALA A 113 10.10 -16.01 2.09
N THR A 114 10.30 -16.90 1.15
CA THR A 114 9.67 -18.18 1.13
C THR A 114 8.24 -18.13 0.64
N PRO A 115 7.57 -19.24 0.62
CA PRO A 115 6.16 -19.31 0.26
C PRO A 115 5.28 -18.32 1.01
N GLN A 116 5.67 -17.95 2.22
CA GLN A 116 4.84 -17.06 3.00
C GLN A 116 4.80 -15.63 2.44
N THR A 117 5.84 -15.21 1.74
CA THR A 117 5.81 -13.90 1.11
C THR A 117 5.31 -13.94 -0.32
N ALA A 118 5.04 -15.12 -0.84
CA ALA A 118 4.41 -15.25 -2.13
C ALA A 118 2.93 -14.90 -2.07
N GLN A 119 2.37 -14.77 -0.88
CA GLN A 119 0.96 -14.45 -0.69
C GLN A 119 0.77 -12.96 -0.46
N PRO A 120 -0.28 -12.37 -1.03
CA PRO A 120 -0.61 -10.98 -0.74
C PRO A 120 -0.72 -10.77 0.77
N PHE A 121 -0.20 -9.67 1.23
CA PHE A 121 -0.27 -9.29 2.64
C PHE A 121 0.54 -10.18 3.57
N GLU A 122 1.46 -10.96 3.04
CA GLU A 122 2.20 -11.91 3.88
C GLU A 122 3.08 -11.22 4.92
N GLY A 123 3.55 -10.02 4.64
CA GLY A 123 4.30 -9.24 5.62
C GLY A 123 3.45 -8.73 6.77
N VAL A 124 2.15 -8.93 6.70
CA VAL A 124 1.18 -8.45 7.67
C VAL A 124 0.68 -9.65 8.47
N LYS A 125 1.10 -9.76 9.73
CA LYS A 125 0.82 -10.93 10.56
C LYS A 125 -0.66 -11.29 10.63
N TRP A 126 -1.51 -10.30 10.84
CA TRP A 126 -2.95 -10.54 10.95
C TRP A 126 -3.57 -11.01 9.63
N ALA A 127 -2.98 -10.63 8.50
CA ALA A 127 -3.50 -11.04 7.19
C ALA A 127 -3.32 -12.53 6.96
N ARG A 128 -2.25 -13.12 7.48
CA ARG A 128 -2.03 -14.56 7.34
C ARG A 128 -3.11 -15.39 7.99
N GLU A 129 -3.72 -14.86 9.03
CA GLU A 129 -4.78 -15.57 9.74
C GLU A 129 -6.06 -15.70 8.91
N PHE A 130 -6.19 -14.91 7.86
CA PHE A 130 -7.37 -14.91 7.02
C PHE A 130 -7.16 -15.56 5.65
N GLN A 131 -5.99 -16.14 5.43
CA GLN A 131 -5.67 -16.73 4.13
C GLN A 131 -5.89 -18.26 4.13
#